data_7a05168a252285b0e53e1c3af46e983f
#
_entry.id   7a05168a252285b0e53e1c3af46e983f
#
_cell.length_a   1.000
_cell.length_b   1.000
_cell.length_c   1.000
_cell.angle_alpha   90.00
_cell.angle_beta   90.00
_cell.angle_gamma   90.00
#
_symmetry.space_group_name_H-M   'P 1'
#
loop_
_entity.id
_entity.type
_entity.pdbx_description
1 polymer ?
#
loop_
_entity_poly.entity_id
_entity_poly.type
_entity_poly.pdbx_seq_one_letter_code
_entity_poly.pdbx_strand_id
1 'polypeptide(L)'
;GIHGQRGVSCADCHMPYISEGGVKYTDHHIMSPLAHIDRTCQTCHRQDAETLRQNVYERQQKVYDFRKRVEKELAYAHIEAKFAWDKGATEAEMKEVLSDLRKGQWRWDYAVASHGAAFHAPQEVMRILASAMEYAKDARLQIARVVAKHGYTGTIPIPDISTRDKAAKYC
;
A
#
# COMPACT_ATOMS: atom_id res chain seq x y z
N GLY A 1 -10.09 2.58 -13.36
CA GLY A 1 -11.11 1.78 -12.65
C GLY A 1 -12.41 1.68 -13.43
N ILE A 2 -13.34 0.88 -12.95
CA ILE A 2 -14.60 0.57 -13.66
C ILE A 2 -15.45 1.82 -13.97
N HIS A 3 -15.50 2.78 -13.05
CA HIS A 3 -16.24 4.04 -13.26
C HIS A 3 -15.69 4.82 -14.46
N GLY A 4 -14.36 5.03 -14.52
CA GLY A 4 -13.72 5.70 -15.65
C GLY A 4 -13.93 4.96 -16.98
N GLN A 5 -13.92 3.62 -16.98
CA GLN A 5 -14.22 2.82 -18.18
C GLN A 5 -15.67 2.97 -18.64
N ARG A 6 -16.58 3.38 -17.77
CA ARG A 6 -17.99 3.65 -18.04
C ARG A 6 -18.27 5.13 -18.32
N GLY A 7 -17.23 5.96 -18.48
CA GLY A 7 -17.36 7.37 -18.81
C GLY A 7 -17.64 8.30 -17.61
N VAL A 8 -17.58 7.78 -16.37
CA VAL A 8 -17.72 8.60 -15.16
C VAL A 8 -16.44 9.39 -14.93
N SER A 9 -16.56 10.72 -14.88
CA SER A 9 -15.44 11.63 -14.65
C SER A 9 -15.13 11.80 -13.16
N CYS A 10 -13.97 12.37 -12.84
CA CYS A 10 -13.62 12.72 -11.46
C CYS A 10 -14.63 13.72 -10.86
N ALA A 11 -15.10 14.66 -11.66
CA ALA A 11 -16.04 15.70 -11.24
C ALA A 11 -17.41 15.13 -10.84
N ASP A 12 -17.88 14.08 -11.53
CA ASP A 12 -19.18 13.47 -11.21
C ASP A 12 -19.28 12.97 -9.77
N CYS A 13 -18.14 12.55 -9.19
CA CYS A 13 -18.04 12.07 -7.82
C CYS A 13 -17.54 13.14 -6.84
N HIS A 14 -16.52 13.95 -7.24
CA HIS A 14 -15.86 14.90 -6.36
C HIS A 14 -16.43 16.31 -6.42
N MET A 15 -17.24 16.62 -7.41
CA MET A 15 -17.91 17.90 -7.63
C MET A 15 -19.38 17.69 -8.06
N PRO A 16 -20.21 17.04 -7.19
CA PRO A 16 -21.57 16.71 -7.56
C PRO A 16 -22.40 17.96 -7.84
N TYR A 17 -23.48 17.82 -8.60
CA TYR A 17 -24.42 18.91 -8.81
C TYR A 17 -25.19 19.23 -7.53
N ILE A 18 -25.30 20.51 -7.21
CA ILE A 18 -26.16 21.07 -6.17
C ILE A 18 -27.12 22.10 -6.77
N SER A 19 -28.19 22.40 -6.05
CA SER A 19 -29.18 23.41 -6.50
C SER A 19 -29.47 24.37 -5.35
N GLU A 20 -29.35 25.67 -5.62
CA GLU A 20 -29.70 26.74 -4.71
C GLU A 20 -30.51 27.80 -5.45
N GLY A 21 -31.61 28.26 -4.87
CA GLY A 21 -32.46 29.30 -5.47
C GLY A 21 -32.94 28.99 -6.86
N GLY A 22 -33.09 27.71 -7.22
CA GLY A 22 -33.49 27.27 -8.57
C GLY A 22 -32.35 27.20 -9.60
N VAL A 23 -31.12 27.52 -9.21
CA VAL A 23 -29.94 27.41 -10.06
C VAL A 23 -29.19 26.08 -9.74
N LYS A 24 -28.92 25.32 -10.80
CA LYS A 24 -28.13 24.09 -10.72
C LYS A 24 -26.68 24.36 -11.13
N TYR A 25 -25.73 23.99 -10.26
CA TYR A 25 -24.28 24.13 -10.52
C TYR A 25 -23.48 23.00 -9.88
N THR A 26 -22.21 22.85 -10.27
CA THR A 26 -21.30 21.87 -9.65
C THR A 26 -20.75 22.40 -8.33
N ASP A 27 -20.75 21.57 -7.31
CA ASP A 27 -20.14 21.89 -6.01
C ASP A 27 -18.61 21.90 -6.15
N HIS A 28 -18.01 23.09 -6.01
CA HIS A 28 -16.56 23.27 -6.13
C HIS A 28 -15.81 23.02 -4.80
N HIS A 29 -16.51 22.63 -3.74
CA HIS A 29 -15.89 22.13 -2.51
C HIS A 29 -15.45 20.67 -2.73
N ILE A 30 -14.30 20.49 -3.39
CA ILE A 30 -13.76 19.16 -3.70
C ILE A 30 -13.51 18.39 -2.41
N MET A 31 -14.22 17.28 -2.24
CA MET A 31 -14.16 16.47 -1.02
C MET A 31 -14.32 14.98 -1.33
N SER A 32 -14.21 14.15 -0.29
CA SER A 32 -14.52 12.73 -0.41
C SER A 32 -16.00 12.54 -0.77
N PRO A 33 -16.33 11.76 -1.80
CA PRO A 33 -17.72 11.42 -2.14
C PRO A 33 -18.49 10.75 -0.98
N LEU A 34 -17.79 10.14 -0.03
CA LEU A 34 -18.39 9.52 1.16
C LEU A 34 -19.04 10.54 2.11
N ALA A 35 -18.69 11.82 2.00
CA ALA A 35 -19.34 12.88 2.77
C ALA A 35 -20.78 13.16 2.29
N HIS A 36 -21.07 12.91 1.01
CA HIS A 36 -22.32 13.21 0.36
C HIS A 36 -22.76 12.10 -0.60
N ILE A 37 -22.94 10.88 -0.07
CA ILE A 37 -23.29 9.67 -0.85
C ILE A 37 -24.59 9.86 -1.62
N ASP A 38 -25.56 10.59 -1.04
CA ASP A 38 -26.85 10.95 -1.63
C ASP A 38 -26.70 11.74 -2.95
N ARG A 39 -25.75 12.65 -3.02
CA ARG A 39 -25.50 13.52 -4.19
C ARG A 39 -24.43 12.99 -5.13
N THR A 40 -23.67 11.98 -4.71
CA THR A 40 -22.58 11.39 -5.47
C THR A 40 -22.92 9.97 -5.93
N CYS A 41 -22.82 8.99 -5.07
CA CYS A 41 -23.02 7.58 -5.42
C CYS A 41 -24.46 7.26 -5.82
N GLN A 42 -25.46 7.80 -5.08
CA GLN A 42 -26.87 7.48 -5.28
C GLN A 42 -27.50 8.18 -6.52
N THR A 43 -26.74 9.04 -7.21
CA THR A 43 -27.17 9.53 -8.54
C THR A 43 -27.22 8.39 -9.57
N CYS A 44 -26.44 7.33 -9.39
CA CYS A 44 -26.39 6.15 -10.26
C CYS A 44 -26.71 4.84 -9.54
N HIS A 45 -26.36 4.72 -8.25
CA HIS A 45 -26.56 3.53 -7.44
C HIS A 45 -27.86 3.62 -6.63
N ARG A 46 -28.59 2.50 -6.57
CA ARG A 46 -29.89 2.44 -5.87
C ARG A 46 -29.80 1.85 -4.46
N GLN A 47 -28.61 1.39 -4.06
CA GLN A 47 -28.39 0.91 -2.69
C GLN A 47 -28.47 2.07 -1.70
N ASP A 48 -28.76 1.78 -0.44
CA ASP A 48 -28.72 2.75 0.64
C ASP A 48 -27.29 3.26 0.88
N ALA A 49 -27.20 4.43 1.52
CA ALA A 49 -25.91 5.12 1.72
C ALA A 49 -24.94 4.31 2.59
N GLU A 50 -25.45 3.55 3.58
CA GLU A 50 -24.59 2.75 4.45
C GLU A 50 -24.00 1.55 3.72
N THR A 51 -24.79 0.84 2.91
CA THR A 51 -24.30 -0.24 2.04
C THR A 51 -23.21 0.25 1.09
N LEU A 52 -23.40 1.43 0.46
CA LEU A 52 -22.40 2.01 -0.44
C LEU A 52 -21.12 2.40 0.31
N ARG A 53 -21.24 2.99 1.49
CA ARG A 53 -20.10 3.33 2.35
C ARG A 53 -19.31 2.10 2.75
N GLN A 54 -20.00 1.07 3.21
CA GLN A 54 -19.40 -0.18 3.64
C GLN A 54 -18.64 -0.87 2.48
N ASN A 55 -19.20 -0.87 1.27
CA ASN A 55 -18.51 -1.39 0.07
C ASN A 55 -17.18 -0.68 -0.21
N VAL A 56 -17.09 0.64 0.05
CA VAL A 56 -15.83 1.39 -0.08
C VAL A 56 -14.85 0.98 1.00
N TYR A 57 -15.29 0.95 2.27
CA TYR A 57 -14.44 0.58 3.40
C TYR A 57 -13.88 -0.83 3.29
N GLU A 58 -14.67 -1.80 2.85
CA GLU A 58 -14.20 -3.17 2.63
C GLU A 58 -13.08 -3.26 1.58
N ARG A 59 -13.19 -2.48 0.49
CA ARG A 59 -12.14 -2.41 -0.53
C ARG A 59 -10.86 -1.78 0.04
N GLN A 60 -11.00 -0.69 0.77
CA GLN A 60 -9.88 -0.02 1.44
C GLN A 60 -9.23 -0.95 2.47
N GLN A 61 -10.01 -1.68 3.25
CA GLN A 61 -9.51 -2.60 4.28
C GLN A 61 -8.70 -3.75 3.66
N LYS A 62 -9.17 -4.35 2.56
CA LYS A 62 -8.42 -5.41 1.85
C LYS A 62 -7.04 -4.95 1.39
N VAL A 63 -6.96 -3.74 0.83
CA VAL A 63 -5.68 -3.14 0.42
C VAL A 63 -4.81 -2.84 1.64
N TYR A 64 -5.39 -2.28 2.69
CA TYR A 64 -4.69 -1.98 3.94
C TYR A 64 -4.08 -3.23 4.58
N ASP A 65 -4.85 -4.31 4.70
CA ASP A 65 -4.39 -5.56 5.30
C ASP A 65 -3.22 -6.17 4.52
N PHE A 66 -3.30 -6.14 3.19
CA PHE A 66 -2.21 -6.63 2.37
C PHE A 66 -0.98 -5.73 2.44
N ARG A 67 -1.17 -4.41 2.44
CA ARG A 67 -0.10 -3.43 2.64
C ARG A 67 0.66 -3.68 3.94
N LYS A 68 -0.05 -3.97 5.05
CA LYS A 68 0.58 -4.28 6.35
C LYS A 68 1.41 -5.56 6.31
N ARG A 69 1.02 -6.55 5.53
CA ARG A 69 1.83 -7.76 5.31
C ARG A 69 3.11 -7.45 4.54
N VAL A 70 3.02 -6.65 3.48
CA VAL A 70 4.19 -6.21 2.68
C VAL A 70 5.15 -5.40 3.55
N GLU A 71 4.63 -4.46 4.33
CA GLU A 71 5.38 -3.66 5.30
C GLU A 71 6.22 -4.52 6.23
N LYS A 72 5.61 -5.56 6.80
CA LYS A 72 6.29 -6.50 7.69
C LYS A 72 7.43 -7.25 6.99
N GLU A 73 7.20 -7.75 5.76
CA GLU A 73 8.24 -8.46 5.01
C GLU A 73 9.40 -7.53 4.63
N LEU A 74 9.13 -6.29 4.24
CA LEU A 74 10.16 -5.29 3.97
C LEU A 74 10.96 -4.95 5.22
N ALA A 75 10.29 -4.72 6.35
CA ALA A 75 10.98 -4.46 7.62
C ALA A 75 11.92 -5.61 7.99
N TYR A 76 11.47 -6.85 7.84
CA TYR A 76 12.30 -8.02 8.09
C TYR A 76 13.49 -8.08 7.13
N ALA A 77 13.27 -7.83 5.84
CA ALA A 77 14.33 -7.83 4.85
C ALA A 77 15.42 -6.76 5.14
N HIS A 78 15.03 -5.58 5.62
CA HIS A 78 15.98 -4.54 6.04
C HIS A 78 16.78 -4.96 7.28
N ILE A 79 16.14 -5.56 8.29
CA ILE A 79 16.79 -6.06 9.50
C ILE A 79 17.78 -7.18 9.16
N GLU A 80 17.36 -8.12 8.32
CA GLU A 80 18.20 -9.23 7.87
C GLU A 80 19.38 -8.74 7.01
N ALA A 81 19.18 -7.70 6.18
CA ALA A 81 20.26 -7.08 5.42
C ALA A 81 21.32 -6.46 6.36
N LYS A 82 20.89 -5.75 7.42
CA LYS A 82 21.79 -5.25 8.44
C LYS A 82 22.59 -6.39 9.08
N PHE A 83 21.92 -7.47 9.43
CA PHE A 83 22.56 -8.66 10.01
C PHE A 83 23.63 -9.24 9.06
N ALA A 84 23.35 -9.29 7.75
CA ALA A 84 24.35 -9.76 6.77
C ALA A 84 25.60 -8.86 6.75
N TRP A 85 25.42 -7.53 6.81
CA TRP A 85 26.54 -6.58 6.94
C TRP A 85 27.34 -6.83 8.23
N ASP A 86 26.68 -7.04 9.36
CA ASP A 86 27.32 -7.32 10.65
C ASP A 86 28.09 -8.65 10.62
N LYS A 87 27.73 -9.59 9.73
CA LYS A 87 28.45 -10.85 9.48
C LYS A 87 29.58 -10.75 8.46
N GLY A 88 29.84 -9.56 7.93
CA GLY A 88 30.95 -9.31 7.01
C GLY A 88 30.60 -9.49 5.54
N ALA A 89 29.29 -9.45 5.16
CA ALA A 89 28.90 -9.44 3.75
C ALA A 89 29.55 -8.30 3.00
N THR A 90 29.93 -8.53 1.76
CA THR A 90 30.55 -7.53 0.89
C THR A 90 29.51 -6.79 0.04
N GLU A 91 29.86 -5.60 -0.45
CA GLU A 91 28.99 -4.84 -1.37
C GLU A 91 28.62 -5.67 -2.62
N ALA A 92 29.55 -6.46 -3.14
CA ALA A 92 29.31 -7.29 -4.31
C ALA A 92 28.25 -8.38 -4.01
N GLU A 93 28.30 -9.00 -2.83
CA GLU A 93 27.30 -9.99 -2.41
C GLU A 93 25.93 -9.38 -2.13
N MET A 94 25.90 -8.15 -1.63
CA MET A 94 24.67 -7.44 -1.28
C MET A 94 24.04 -6.68 -2.46
N LYS A 95 24.69 -6.58 -3.61
CA LYS A 95 24.23 -5.78 -4.74
C LYS A 95 22.80 -6.10 -5.17
N GLU A 96 22.48 -7.36 -5.40
CA GLU A 96 21.14 -7.79 -5.81
C GLU A 96 20.13 -7.65 -4.67
N VAL A 97 20.52 -7.97 -3.42
CA VAL A 97 19.71 -7.75 -2.22
C VAL A 97 19.26 -6.29 -2.13
N LEU A 98 20.19 -5.35 -2.25
CA LEU A 98 19.90 -3.92 -2.16
C LEU A 98 19.04 -3.44 -3.34
N SER A 99 19.24 -4.00 -4.54
CA SER A 99 18.39 -3.74 -5.69
C SER A 99 16.94 -4.14 -5.43
N ASP A 100 16.73 -5.34 -4.91
CA ASP A 100 15.39 -5.87 -4.64
C ASP A 100 14.72 -5.15 -3.46
N LEU A 101 15.46 -4.86 -2.39
CA LEU A 101 14.97 -4.02 -1.29
C LEU A 101 14.47 -2.66 -1.80
N ARG A 102 15.26 -1.98 -2.64
CA ARG A 102 14.88 -0.69 -3.23
C ARG A 102 13.62 -0.79 -4.07
N LYS A 103 13.53 -1.82 -4.94
CA LYS A 103 12.35 -2.04 -5.79
C LYS A 103 11.10 -2.34 -4.96
N GLY A 104 11.24 -3.16 -3.92
CA GLY A 104 10.16 -3.50 -2.99
C GLY A 104 9.68 -2.30 -2.20
N GLN A 105 10.62 -1.58 -1.59
CA GLN A 105 10.34 -0.38 -0.79
C GLN A 105 9.64 0.69 -1.60
N TRP A 106 10.16 1.01 -2.79
CA TRP A 106 9.58 2.05 -3.66
C TRP A 106 8.13 1.74 -4.04
N ARG A 107 7.81 0.47 -4.30
CA ARG A 107 6.44 0.04 -4.64
C ARG A 107 5.49 0.16 -3.45
N TRP A 108 5.97 -0.18 -2.27
CA TRP A 108 5.20 -0.03 -1.04
C TRP A 108 4.96 1.46 -0.75
N ASP A 109 5.99 2.30 -0.84
CA ASP A 109 5.88 3.75 -0.65
C ASP A 109 4.88 4.38 -1.63
N TYR A 110 4.94 3.98 -2.91
CA TYR A 110 3.97 4.42 -3.92
C TYR A 110 2.54 4.04 -3.54
N ALA A 111 2.31 2.80 -3.11
CA ALA A 111 0.98 2.35 -2.72
C ALA A 111 0.46 3.07 -1.46
N VAL A 112 1.35 3.41 -0.51
CA VAL A 112 1.01 4.19 0.69
C VAL A 112 0.67 5.63 0.35
N ALA A 113 1.45 6.27 -0.52
CA ALA A 113 1.24 7.66 -0.93
C ALA A 113 0.00 7.85 -1.82
N SER A 114 -0.46 6.79 -2.48
CA SER A 114 -1.61 6.84 -3.39
C SER A 114 -2.94 6.71 -2.63
N HIS A 115 -3.32 7.71 -1.86
CA HIS A 115 -4.45 7.67 -0.90
C HIS A 115 -5.80 7.21 -1.49
N GLY A 116 -6.09 7.53 -2.75
CA GLY A 116 -7.33 7.12 -3.42
C GLY A 116 -7.26 5.77 -4.15
N ALA A 117 -6.08 5.17 -4.29
CA ALA A 117 -5.86 4.02 -5.17
C ALA A 117 -6.66 2.79 -4.77
N ALA A 118 -6.90 2.57 -3.48
CA ALA A 118 -7.68 1.46 -2.97
C ALA A 118 -9.14 1.45 -3.49
N PHE A 119 -9.69 2.60 -3.85
CA PHE A 119 -11.00 2.72 -4.47
C PHE A 119 -10.93 2.87 -6.00
N HIS A 120 -10.07 3.80 -6.49
CA HIS A 120 -10.02 4.13 -7.92
C HIS A 120 -9.42 3.02 -8.78
N ALA A 121 -8.41 2.30 -8.27
CA ALA A 121 -7.70 1.25 -9.00
C ALA A 121 -7.24 0.10 -8.06
N PRO A 122 -8.17 -0.58 -7.34
CA PRO A 122 -7.80 -1.58 -6.34
C PRO A 122 -6.97 -2.73 -6.91
N GLN A 123 -7.26 -3.17 -8.13
CA GLN A 123 -6.50 -4.24 -8.78
C GLN A 123 -5.04 -3.84 -9.05
N GLU A 124 -4.83 -2.61 -9.50
CA GLU A 124 -3.48 -2.11 -9.79
C GLU A 124 -2.66 -1.90 -8.52
N VAL A 125 -3.24 -1.32 -7.47
CA VAL A 125 -2.53 -1.18 -6.19
C VAL A 125 -2.20 -2.54 -5.56
N MET A 126 -3.09 -3.53 -5.68
CA MET A 126 -2.81 -4.89 -5.22
C MET A 126 -1.70 -5.55 -6.04
N ARG A 127 -1.65 -5.35 -7.36
CA ARG A 127 -0.57 -5.84 -8.23
C ARG A 127 0.78 -5.23 -7.84
N ILE A 128 0.82 -3.91 -7.57
CA ILE A 128 2.02 -3.22 -7.13
C ILE A 128 2.51 -3.76 -5.77
N LEU A 129 1.59 -3.94 -4.82
CA LEU A 129 1.90 -4.52 -3.51
C LEU A 129 2.36 -5.98 -3.60
N ALA A 130 1.75 -6.79 -4.48
CA ALA A 130 2.20 -8.16 -4.72
C ALA A 130 3.63 -8.21 -5.25
N SER A 131 3.97 -7.35 -6.21
CA SER A 131 5.34 -7.22 -6.70
C SER A 131 6.31 -6.73 -5.62
N ALA A 132 5.89 -5.84 -4.72
CA ALA A 132 6.70 -5.43 -3.56
C ALA A 132 6.97 -6.62 -2.61
N MET A 133 5.96 -7.46 -2.37
CA MET A 133 6.08 -8.68 -1.57
C MET A 133 7.08 -9.66 -2.17
N GLU A 134 7.05 -9.86 -3.49
CA GLU A 134 7.98 -10.73 -4.21
C GLU A 134 9.43 -10.25 -4.02
N TYR A 135 9.71 -8.98 -4.29
CA TYR A 135 11.04 -8.40 -4.09
C TYR A 135 11.52 -8.51 -2.63
N ALA A 136 10.64 -8.28 -1.66
CA ALA A 136 11.02 -8.42 -0.26
C ALA A 136 11.41 -9.87 0.09
N LYS A 137 10.66 -10.85 -0.41
CA LYS A 137 10.96 -12.28 -0.20
C LYS A 137 12.22 -12.74 -0.93
N ASP A 138 12.43 -12.27 -2.16
CA ASP A 138 13.64 -12.57 -2.92
C ASP A 138 14.87 -12.01 -2.23
N ALA A 139 14.79 -10.76 -1.74
CA ALA A 139 15.86 -10.17 -0.94
C ALA A 139 16.19 -11.03 0.30
N ARG A 140 15.18 -11.44 1.07
CA ARG A 140 15.36 -12.29 2.25
C ARG A 140 16.00 -13.64 1.92
N LEU A 141 15.56 -14.28 0.83
CA LEU A 141 16.15 -15.53 0.35
C LEU A 141 17.63 -15.35 -0.03
N GLN A 142 17.97 -14.27 -0.71
CA GLN A 142 19.35 -13.93 -1.06
C GLN A 142 20.19 -13.65 0.17
N ILE A 143 19.66 -12.90 1.15
CA ILE A 143 20.34 -12.63 2.43
C ILE A 143 20.67 -13.94 3.14
N ALA A 144 19.70 -14.87 3.23
CA ALA A 144 19.95 -16.17 3.86
C ALA A 144 21.12 -16.93 3.20
N ARG A 145 21.24 -16.84 1.86
CA ARG A 145 22.36 -17.44 1.11
C ARG A 145 23.69 -16.71 1.38
N VAL A 146 23.66 -15.39 1.50
CA VAL A 146 24.85 -14.59 1.81
C VAL A 146 25.35 -14.92 3.21
N VAL A 147 24.50 -14.88 4.24
CA VAL A 147 24.94 -15.17 5.60
C VAL A 147 25.42 -16.61 5.79
N ALA A 148 24.88 -17.56 5.02
CA ALA A 148 25.36 -18.95 5.02
C ALA A 148 26.81 -19.04 4.52
N LYS A 149 27.21 -18.27 3.52
CA LYS A 149 28.62 -18.19 3.06
C LYS A 149 29.54 -17.64 4.14
N HIS A 150 29.04 -16.80 5.03
CA HIS A 150 29.76 -16.26 6.19
C HIS A 150 29.63 -17.14 7.45
N GLY A 151 29.26 -18.40 7.29
CA GLY A 151 29.22 -19.41 8.36
C GLY A 151 28.00 -19.36 9.29
N TYR A 152 26.96 -18.62 8.93
CA TYR A 152 25.73 -18.54 9.71
C TYR A 152 24.57 -19.26 8.99
N THR A 153 24.11 -20.38 9.56
CA THR A 153 23.02 -21.21 9.00
C THR A 153 21.77 -21.24 9.89
N GLY A 154 21.76 -20.47 10.97
CA GLY A 154 20.62 -20.36 11.89
C GLY A 154 19.56 -19.38 11.39
N THR A 155 18.48 -19.30 12.15
CA THR A 155 17.45 -18.27 11.91
C THR A 155 17.98 -16.90 12.34
N ILE A 156 17.91 -15.92 11.43
CA ILE A 156 18.30 -14.54 11.75
C ILE A 156 17.36 -13.98 12.82
N PRO A 157 17.89 -13.46 13.93
CA PRO A 157 17.06 -12.92 15.01
C PRO A 157 16.37 -11.63 14.56
N ILE A 158 15.05 -11.60 14.66
CA ILE A 158 14.26 -10.41 14.40
C ILE A 158 13.89 -9.77 15.74
N PRO A 159 14.26 -8.52 16.00
CA PRO A 159 13.86 -7.81 17.20
C PRO A 159 12.35 -7.59 17.25
N ASP A 160 11.82 -7.35 18.43
CA ASP A 160 10.40 -6.98 18.58
C ASP A 160 10.18 -5.54 18.09
N ILE A 161 9.64 -5.41 16.89
CA ILE A 161 9.27 -4.16 16.25
C ILE A 161 7.74 -3.93 16.22
N SER A 162 7.00 -4.57 17.13
CA SER A 162 5.54 -4.55 17.13
C SER A 162 4.93 -3.18 17.47
N THR A 163 5.70 -2.28 18.07
CA THR A 163 5.32 -0.88 18.36
C THR A 163 6.39 0.07 17.90
N ARG A 164 6.00 1.35 17.69
CA ARG A 164 6.94 2.42 17.32
C ARG A 164 8.10 2.54 18.31
N ASP A 165 7.81 2.48 19.62
CA ASP A 165 8.82 2.64 20.67
C ASP A 165 9.83 1.47 20.68
N LYS A 166 9.35 0.26 20.40
CA LYS A 166 10.22 -0.92 20.28
C LYS A 166 11.08 -0.86 19.01
N ALA A 167 10.50 -0.46 17.89
CA ALA A 167 11.23 -0.27 16.64
C ALA A 167 12.30 0.81 16.78
N ALA A 168 11.99 1.95 17.42
CA ALA A 168 12.92 3.05 17.65
C ALA A 168 14.14 2.66 18.53
N LYS A 169 13.99 1.66 19.41
CA LYS A 169 15.12 1.17 20.19
C LYS A 169 16.11 0.30 19.39
N TYR A 170 15.65 -0.23 18.26
CA TYR A 170 16.49 -1.03 17.37
C TYR A 170 17.26 -0.17 16.36
N CYS A 171 16.66 0.91 15.86
CA CYS A 171 17.26 1.86 14.95
C CYS A 171 18.18 2.85 15.64
#